data_51bd59a8d84b9d0bf0a0d378c1b401a1
#
_entry.id   51bd59a8d84b9d0bf0a0d378c1b401a1
#
_cell.length_a   1.000
_cell.length_b   1.000
_cell.length_c   1.000
_cell.angle_alpha   90.00
_cell.angle_beta   90.00
_cell.angle_gamma   90.00
#
_symmetry.space_group_name_H-M   'P 1'
#
loop_
_entity.id
_entity.type
_entity.pdbx_description
1 polymer ?
#
loop_
_entity_poly.entity_id
_entity_poly.type
_entity_poly.pdbx_seq_one_letter_code
_entity_poly.pdbx_strand_id
1 'polypeptide(L)'
;LAGHMAGVLMFKGNRVLVTDDPVVIKGEPRPFPMIEKILTELFHAVDSAQMLHVFGWLHMARLMMKAGKPMPGQALVMAGPRNCGKNLFQDLITEMLGGRVARPYRYMTGKSEFNADLFQAEHLMIADEAPFQDIASRRLFGTRIKDFSVNQFQSCHGKHKDALTLAPCWRLTVSTNDEAENLIMLPPLDNSIEDKIMLFKVAPAEMPMDADSPAGREAFWDGLMAELPGFIWFVENYRIPDELKDPRFGIKAYHHKDIVEILGDMAPEARLSELVD
;
A
#
# COMPACT_ATOMS: atom_id res chain seq x y z
N LEU A 1 10.77 -2.75 15.31
CA LEU A 1 11.15 -2.64 13.91
C LEU A 1 10.19 -3.45 13.07
N ALA A 2 9.68 -2.86 11.98
CA ALA A 2 8.69 -3.46 11.09
C ALA A 2 9.09 -4.88 10.63
N GLY A 3 8.18 -5.85 10.84
CA GLY A 3 8.36 -7.26 10.48
C GLY A 3 9.34 -8.06 11.33
N HIS A 4 9.88 -7.48 12.39
CA HIS A 4 10.80 -8.17 13.30
C HIS A 4 10.16 -8.39 14.67
N MET A 5 10.44 -9.56 15.25
CA MET A 5 9.98 -9.91 16.59
C MET A 5 10.72 -9.11 17.65
N ALA A 6 10.12 -8.97 18.84
CA ALA A 6 10.72 -8.31 19.98
C ALA A 6 12.06 -8.97 20.38
N GLY A 7 13.03 -8.16 20.72
CA GLY A 7 14.37 -8.62 21.07
C GLY A 7 15.47 -7.67 20.62
N VAL A 8 16.70 -8.08 20.81
CA VAL A 8 17.87 -7.30 20.37
C VAL A 8 18.38 -7.83 19.04
N LEU A 9 18.33 -6.97 18.03
CA LEU A 9 18.84 -7.27 16.69
C LEU A 9 20.17 -6.56 16.44
N MET A 10 21.00 -7.16 15.59
CA MET A 10 22.25 -6.55 15.14
C MET A 10 22.15 -6.15 13.68
N PHE A 11 22.25 -4.83 13.41
CA PHE A 11 22.28 -4.28 12.05
C PHE A 11 23.57 -3.49 11.83
N LYS A 12 24.41 -3.95 10.92
CA LYS A 12 25.68 -3.26 10.54
C LYS A 12 26.49 -2.77 11.78
N GLY A 13 26.60 -3.63 12.81
CA GLY A 13 27.33 -3.32 14.05
C GLY A 13 26.52 -2.56 15.11
N ASN A 14 25.32 -2.07 14.80
CA ASN A 14 24.45 -1.40 15.75
C ASN A 14 23.51 -2.39 16.43
N ARG A 15 23.30 -2.23 17.74
CA ARG A 15 22.24 -2.93 18.48
C ARG A 15 20.93 -2.18 18.37
N VAL A 16 19.89 -2.86 17.91
CA VAL A 16 18.54 -2.30 17.79
C VAL A 16 17.62 -3.10 18.71
N LEU A 17 17.01 -2.43 19.67
CA LEU A 17 15.97 -3.04 20.51
C LEU A 17 14.62 -2.91 19.80
N VAL A 18 13.99 -4.04 19.52
CA VAL A 18 12.59 -4.13 19.08
C VAL A 18 11.76 -4.39 20.32
N THR A 19 10.85 -3.49 20.64
CA THR A 19 10.07 -3.51 21.89
C THR A 19 8.81 -4.37 21.78
N ASP A 20 8.23 -4.49 20.58
CA ASP A 20 6.92 -5.09 20.42
C ASP A 20 6.90 -6.03 19.21
N ASP A 21 6.19 -7.14 19.36
CA ASP A 21 5.92 -8.09 18.27
C ASP A 21 4.81 -7.58 17.35
N PRO A 22 4.86 -7.86 16.03
CA PRO A 22 3.68 -7.72 15.18
C PRO A 22 2.64 -8.79 15.58
N VAL A 23 1.36 -8.44 15.50
CA VAL A 23 0.27 -9.39 15.74
C VAL A 23 0.06 -10.22 14.47
N VAL A 24 0.78 -11.34 14.35
CA VAL A 24 0.71 -12.19 13.16
C VAL A 24 -0.50 -13.11 13.23
N ILE A 25 -1.55 -12.78 12.50
CA ILE A 25 -2.71 -13.64 12.32
C ILE A 25 -2.33 -14.83 11.43
N LYS A 26 -2.59 -16.06 11.91
CA LYS A 26 -2.36 -17.29 11.16
C LYS A 26 -3.49 -17.52 10.16
N GLY A 27 -3.14 -17.87 8.92
CA GLY A 27 -4.12 -18.31 7.92
C GLY A 27 -4.74 -19.66 8.27
N GLU A 28 -6.06 -19.78 8.11
CA GLU A 28 -6.84 -21.00 8.34
C GLU A 28 -7.78 -21.25 7.16
N PRO A 29 -7.92 -22.51 6.66
CA PRO A 29 -8.79 -22.82 5.53
C PRO A 29 -10.27 -22.70 5.93
N ARG A 30 -10.87 -21.52 5.73
CA ARG A 30 -12.28 -21.22 5.98
C ARG A 30 -12.83 -20.15 5.02
N PRO A 31 -14.16 -20.06 4.84
CA PRO A 31 -14.79 -19.04 4.00
C PRO A 31 -14.54 -17.62 4.51
N PHE A 32 -14.59 -16.64 3.59
CA PHE A 32 -14.49 -15.21 3.88
C PHE A 32 -15.44 -14.38 2.99
N PRO A 33 -16.76 -14.69 3.00
CA PRO A 33 -17.71 -14.13 2.03
C PRO A 33 -17.88 -12.61 2.12
N MET A 34 -17.77 -12.00 3.30
CA MET A 34 -17.86 -10.54 3.45
C MET A 34 -16.67 -9.84 2.81
N ILE A 35 -15.46 -10.32 3.09
CA ILE A 35 -14.22 -9.79 2.49
C ILE A 35 -14.25 -10.01 0.98
N GLU A 36 -14.65 -11.19 0.50
CA GLU A 36 -14.75 -11.51 -0.92
C GLU A 36 -15.73 -10.58 -1.65
N LYS A 37 -16.92 -10.34 -1.07
CA LYS A 37 -17.90 -9.39 -1.63
C LYS A 37 -17.30 -7.99 -1.77
N ILE A 38 -16.72 -7.46 -0.70
CA ILE A 38 -16.11 -6.12 -0.71
C ILE A 38 -15.04 -6.01 -1.79
N LEU A 39 -14.13 -6.98 -1.89
CA LEU A 39 -13.06 -6.95 -2.87
C LEU A 39 -13.58 -7.08 -4.30
N THR A 40 -14.60 -7.92 -4.52
CA THR A 40 -15.23 -8.10 -5.82
C THR A 40 -15.86 -6.79 -6.30
N GLU A 41 -16.60 -6.11 -5.46
CA GLU A 41 -17.23 -4.83 -5.80
C GLU A 41 -16.21 -3.72 -5.97
N LEU A 42 -15.21 -3.66 -5.09
CA LEU A 42 -14.18 -2.61 -5.11
C LEU A 42 -13.28 -2.69 -6.36
N PHE A 43 -12.87 -3.90 -6.76
CA PHE A 43 -11.87 -4.10 -7.82
C PHE A 43 -12.42 -4.83 -9.05
N HIS A 44 -13.01 -6.00 -8.89
CA HIS A 44 -13.44 -6.85 -10.01
C HIS A 44 -14.56 -6.22 -10.83
N ALA A 45 -15.46 -5.49 -10.20
CA ALA A 45 -16.56 -4.80 -10.88
C ALA A 45 -16.07 -3.70 -11.84
N VAL A 46 -14.87 -3.15 -11.62
CA VAL A 46 -14.25 -2.15 -12.50
C VAL A 46 -13.49 -2.81 -13.66
N ASP A 47 -12.60 -3.74 -13.31
CA ASP A 47 -11.83 -4.55 -14.25
C ASP A 47 -11.41 -5.86 -13.55
N SER A 48 -11.84 -6.99 -14.10
CA SER A 48 -11.54 -8.32 -13.53
C SER A 48 -10.04 -8.61 -13.41
N ALA A 49 -9.21 -8.04 -14.29
CA ALA A 49 -7.75 -8.20 -14.24
C ALA A 49 -7.14 -7.58 -12.98
N GLN A 50 -7.75 -6.52 -12.42
CA GLN A 50 -7.27 -5.88 -11.19
C GLN A 50 -7.18 -6.87 -10.03
N MET A 51 -8.18 -7.75 -9.89
CA MET A 51 -8.25 -8.70 -8.78
C MET A 51 -7.06 -9.65 -8.74
N LEU A 52 -6.58 -10.11 -9.90
CA LEU A 52 -5.41 -10.98 -9.99
C LEU A 52 -4.15 -10.28 -9.48
N HIS A 53 -3.99 -9.01 -9.83
CA HIS A 53 -2.86 -8.20 -9.39
C HIS A 53 -2.96 -7.84 -7.89
N VAL A 54 -4.15 -7.54 -7.38
CA VAL A 54 -4.38 -7.30 -5.94
C VAL A 54 -4.00 -8.53 -5.13
N PHE A 55 -4.49 -9.71 -5.51
CA PHE A 55 -4.15 -10.96 -4.81
C PHE A 55 -2.66 -11.29 -4.89
N GLY A 56 -2.03 -11.07 -6.04
CA GLY A 56 -0.59 -11.28 -6.20
C GLY A 56 0.24 -10.32 -5.33
N TRP A 57 -0.15 -9.05 -5.25
CA TRP A 57 0.49 -8.06 -4.38
C TRP A 57 0.36 -8.44 -2.89
N LEU A 58 -0.85 -8.83 -2.45
CA LEU A 58 -1.12 -9.30 -1.09
C LEU A 58 -0.32 -10.56 -0.75
N HIS A 59 -0.25 -11.52 -1.70
CA HIS A 59 0.58 -12.73 -1.57
C HIS A 59 2.05 -12.37 -1.32
N MET A 60 2.63 -11.49 -2.12
CA MET A 60 4.02 -11.06 -1.96
C MET A 60 4.25 -10.30 -0.65
N ALA A 61 3.27 -9.53 -0.19
CA ALA A 61 3.33 -8.84 1.10
C ALA A 61 3.34 -9.85 2.27
N ARG A 62 2.47 -10.85 2.24
CA ARG A 62 2.45 -11.93 3.26
C ARG A 62 3.71 -12.80 3.21
N LEU A 63 4.23 -13.09 2.02
CA LEU A 63 5.48 -13.84 1.86
C LEU A 63 6.66 -13.13 2.52
N MET A 64 6.76 -11.79 2.35
CA MET A 64 7.74 -10.96 3.04
C MET A 64 7.62 -11.08 4.56
N MET A 65 6.40 -10.95 5.10
CA MET A 65 6.15 -11.07 6.54
C MET A 65 6.54 -12.43 7.08
N LYS A 66 6.16 -13.52 6.40
CA LYS A 66 6.54 -14.89 6.78
C LYS A 66 8.04 -15.14 6.73
N ALA A 67 8.73 -14.55 5.77
CA ALA A 67 10.18 -14.66 5.63
C ALA A 67 10.94 -13.84 6.69
N GLY A 68 10.32 -12.82 7.31
CA GLY A 68 10.97 -11.89 8.23
C GLY A 68 12.15 -11.15 7.58
N LYS A 69 12.08 -10.94 6.26
CA LYS A 69 13.13 -10.29 5.48
C LYS A 69 12.54 -9.28 4.52
N PRO A 70 13.11 -8.07 4.39
CA PRO A 70 12.66 -7.10 3.41
C PRO A 70 12.69 -7.68 2.00
N MET A 71 11.61 -7.47 1.27
CA MET A 71 11.49 -7.86 -0.14
C MET A 71 10.99 -6.67 -0.94
N PRO A 72 11.49 -6.44 -2.17
CA PRO A 72 10.92 -5.43 -3.05
C PRO A 72 9.40 -5.59 -3.19
N GLY A 73 8.69 -4.46 -3.30
CA GLY A 73 7.24 -4.49 -3.46
C GLY A 73 6.71 -3.14 -3.93
N GLN A 74 5.84 -3.17 -4.93
CA GLN A 74 5.25 -1.96 -5.49
C GLN A 74 4.40 -1.22 -4.46
N ALA A 75 4.33 0.11 -4.59
CA ALA A 75 3.31 0.89 -3.92
C ALA A 75 1.94 0.58 -4.54
N LEU A 76 0.94 0.27 -3.72
CA LEU A 76 -0.42 0.03 -4.18
C LEU A 76 -1.23 1.33 -4.06
N VAL A 77 -1.68 1.86 -5.18
CA VAL A 77 -2.50 3.07 -5.25
C VAL A 77 -3.92 2.73 -5.66
N MET A 78 -4.88 3.23 -4.91
CA MET A 78 -6.31 3.12 -5.20
C MET A 78 -6.89 4.50 -5.46
N ALA A 79 -7.46 4.71 -6.63
CA ALA A 79 -8.19 5.90 -7.01
C ALA A 79 -9.68 5.59 -7.24
N GLY A 80 -10.56 6.34 -6.64
CA GLY A 80 -12.00 6.15 -6.78
C GLY A 80 -12.82 7.09 -5.92
N PRO A 81 -14.16 7.06 -6.01
CA PRO A 81 -15.04 8.00 -5.33
C PRO A 81 -14.83 8.05 -3.82
N ARG A 82 -15.31 9.11 -3.20
CA ARG A 82 -15.36 9.21 -1.73
C ARG A 82 -16.23 8.09 -1.15
N ASN A 83 -15.87 7.60 0.03
CA ASN A 83 -16.62 6.58 0.79
C ASN A 83 -16.84 5.27 0.02
N CYS A 84 -15.99 4.93 -0.94
CA CYS A 84 -16.13 3.70 -1.73
C CYS A 84 -15.54 2.44 -1.06
N GLY A 85 -14.89 2.56 0.12
CA GLY A 85 -14.30 1.41 0.84
C GLY A 85 -12.76 1.35 0.79
N LYS A 86 -12.06 2.32 0.17
CA LYS A 86 -10.59 2.34 0.09
C LYS A 86 -9.90 2.20 1.45
N ASN A 87 -10.33 3.01 2.42
CA ASN A 87 -9.74 3.01 3.76
C ASN A 87 -10.01 1.71 4.50
N LEU A 88 -11.21 1.14 4.35
CA LEU A 88 -11.55 -0.17 4.90
C LEU A 88 -10.59 -1.26 4.38
N PHE A 89 -10.31 -1.24 3.09
CA PHE A 89 -9.35 -2.21 2.52
C PHE A 89 -7.93 -1.96 3.03
N GLN A 90 -7.51 -0.71 3.21
CA GLN A 90 -6.21 -0.40 3.81
C GLN A 90 -6.14 -0.88 5.27
N ASP A 91 -7.22 -0.76 6.05
CA ASP A 91 -7.30 -1.27 7.42
C ASP A 91 -7.21 -2.80 7.46
N LEU A 92 -7.88 -3.51 6.54
CA LEU A 92 -7.71 -4.96 6.37
C LEU A 92 -6.26 -5.35 6.04
N ILE A 93 -5.57 -4.58 5.18
CA ILE A 93 -4.13 -4.78 4.91
C ILE A 93 -3.31 -4.58 6.18
N THR A 94 -3.62 -3.56 7.00
CA THR A 94 -2.93 -3.33 8.26
C THR A 94 -3.00 -4.57 9.16
N GLU A 95 -4.21 -5.08 9.40
CA GLU A 95 -4.40 -6.28 10.24
C GLU A 95 -3.70 -7.52 9.64
N MET A 96 -3.78 -7.68 8.33
CA MET A 96 -3.12 -8.78 7.63
C MET A 96 -1.58 -8.72 7.75
N LEU A 97 -1.00 -7.53 7.89
CA LEU A 97 0.45 -7.33 7.98
C LEU A 97 0.98 -7.23 9.42
N GLY A 98 0.15 -7.38 10.44
CA GLY A 98 0.60 -7.40 11.83
C GLY A 98 0.06 -6.28 12.72
N GLY A 99 -0.97 -5.57 12.25
CA GLY A 99 -1.76 -4.61 13.04
C GLY A 99 -1.08 -3.25 13.26
N ARG A 100 0.13 -3.00 12.71
CA ARG A 100 0.85 -1.74 12.90
C ARG A 100 0.85 -0.90 11.63
N VAL A 101 0.41 0.36 11.75
CA VAL A 101 0.32 1.32 10.65
C VAL A 101 1.08 2.61 10.97
N ALA A 102 1.75 3.18 9.96
CA ALA A 102 2.34 4.51 10.03
C ALA A 102 1.91 5.39 8.86
N ARG A 103 1.95 6.71 9.06
CA ARG A 103 1.50 7.71 8.09
C ARG A 103 2.69 8.45 7.45
N PRO A 104 3.22 7.97 6.31
CA PRO A 104 4.46 8.49 5.73
C PRO A 104 4.30 9.80 4.95
N TYR A 105 3.08 10.33 4.78
CA TYR A 105 2.78 11.46 3.90
C TYR A 105 3.70 12.67 4.13
N ARG A 106 3.88 13.10 5.39
CA ARG A 106 4.73 14.26 5.70
C ARG A 106 6.20 14.05 5.32
N TYR A 107 6.71 12.84 5.53
CA TYR A 107 8.06 12.48 5.13
C TYR A 107 8.16 12.41 3.59
N MET A 108 7.22 11.75 2.94
CA MET A 108 7.23 11.55 1.49
C MET A 108 7.11 12.85 0.70
N THR A 109 6.46 13.87 1.27
CA THR A 109 6.28 15.20 0.66
C THR A 109 7.36 16.21 1.08
N GLY A 110 8.33 15.81 1.91
CA GLY A 110 9.38 16.71 2.39
C GLY A 110 8.96 17.66 3.51
N LYS A 111 7.73 17.53 4.04
CA LYS A 111 7.24 18.31 5.20
C LYS A 111 7.88 17.86 6.54
N SER A 112 8.63 16.77 6.53
CA SER A 112 9.40 16.24 7.64
C SER A 112 10.65 15.55 7.11
N GLU A 113 11.80 15.77 7.77
CA GLU A 113 13.04 15.02 7.53
C GLU A 113 13.14 13.78 8.42
N PHE A 114 12.31 13.72 9.46
CA PHE A 114 12.29 12.61 10.41
C PHE A 114 11.30 11.54 9.98
N ASN A 115 11.72 10.28 10.10
CA ASN A 115 10.97 9.12 9.64
C ASN A 115 11.06 7.91 10.59
N ALA A 116 11.58 8.10 11.81
CA ALA A 116 11.79 6.98 12.74
C ALA A 116 10.50 6.25 13.15
N ASP A 117 9.38 6.96 13.15
CA ASP A 117 8.04 6.41 13.39
C ASP A 117 7.61 5.40 12.32
N LEU A 118 8.06 5.57 11.07
CA LEU A 118 7.73 4.66 9.97
C LEU A 118 8.31 3.26 10.20
N PHE A 119 9.45 3.16 10.88
CA PHE A 119 10.15 1.90 11.12
C PHE A 119 9.47 0.98 12.13
N GLN A 120 8.40 1.43 12.77
CA GLN A 120 7.64 0.65 13.73
C GLN A 120 6.44 -0.07 13.12
N ALA A 121 6.14 0.16 11.83
CA ALA A 121 4.93 -0.32 11.18
C ALA A 121 5.23 -1.09 9.90
N GLU A 122 4.55 -2.19 9.70
CA GLU A 122 4.57 -3.01 8.48
C GLU A 122 3.75 -2.39 7.35
N HIS A 123 2.76 -1.58 7.72
CA HIS A 123 1.93 -0.90 6.75
C HIS A 123 2.18 0.62 6.78
N LEU A 124 2.72 1.14 5.69
CA LEU A 124 2.83 2.57 5.42
C LEU A 124 1.58 3.00 4.65
N MET A 125 0.73 3.81 5.26
CA MET A 125 -0.59 4.13 4.72
C MET A 125 -0.75 5.64 4.48
N ILE A 126 -1.07 6.01 3.25
CA ILE A 126 -1.53 7.34 2.88
C ILE A 126 -3.02 7.24 2.55
N ALA A 127 -3.85 8.01 3.23
CA ALA A 127 -5.30 8.00 3.05
C ALA A 127 -5.84 9.42 3.19
N ASP A 128 -6.66 9.83 2.21
CA ASP A 128 -7.43 11.09 2.20
C ASP A 128 -6.60 12.36 2.48
N GLU A 129 -5.33 12.34 2.09
CA GLU A 129 -4.43 13.47 2.24
C GLU A 129 -4.69 14.54 1.17
N ALA A 130 -4.56 15.80 1.55
CA ALA A 130 -4.70 16.89 0.60
C ALA A 130 -3.61 16.81 -0.48
N PRO A 131 -3.98 16.87 -1.77
CA PRO A 131 -3.01 16.80 -2.85
C PRO A 131 -2.05 18.01 -2.79
N PHE A 132 -0.80 17.77 -3.12
CA PHE A 132 0.19 18.83 -3.33
C PHE A 132 0.37 19.05 -4.83
N GLN A 133 0.53 20.29 -5.24
CA GLN A 133 0.58 20.66 -6.65
C GLN A 133 1.97 21.07 -7.13
N ASP A 134 2.89 21.37 -6.19
CA ASP A 134 4.22 21.79 -6.56
C ASP A 134 5.07 20.62 -7.10
N ILE A 135 5.84 20.92 -8.14
CA ILE A 135 6.66 19.96 -8.88
C ILE A 135 7.73 19.31 -7.99
N ALA A 136 8.28 20.05 -7.02
CA ALA A 136 9.33 19.56 -6.15
C ALA A 136 8.79 18.46 -5.22
N SER A 137 7.63 18.68 -4.59
CA SER A 137 6.97 17.68 -3.75
C SER A 137 6.54 16.44 -4.56
N ARG A 138 6.05 16.61 -5.80
CA ARG A 138 5.71 15.47 -6.70
C ARG A 138 6.94 14.63 -7.04
N ARG A 139 8.06 15.26 -7.38
CA ARG A 139 9.32 14.55 -7.67
C ARG A 139 9.86 13.83 -6.43
N LEU A 140 9.82 14.48 -5.28
CA LEU A 140 10.26 13.87 -4.02
C LEU A 140 9.37 12.66 -3.66
N PHE A 141 8.05 12.80 -3.82
CA PHE A 141 7.10 11.70 -3.59
C PHE A 141 7.42 10.50 -4.47
N GLY A 142 7.64 10.71 -5.77
CA GLY A 142 8.06 9.65 -6.70
C GLY A 142 9.41 9.02 -6.29
N THR A 143 10.39 9.83 -5.87
CA THR A 143 11.67 9.33 -5.38
C THR A 143 11.50 8.46 -4.14
N ARG A 144 10.63 8.84 -3.19
CA ARG A 144 10.34 8.06 -1.98
C ARG A 144 9.58 6.77 -2.29
N ILE A 145 8.66 6.77 -3.27
CA ILE A 145 8.04 5.53 -3.75
C ILE A 145 9.11 4.56 -4.27
N LYS A 146 10.05 5.02 -5.12
CA LYS A 146 11.14 4.19 -5.64
C LYS A 146 12.00 3.62 -4.50
N ASP A 147 12.34 4.46 -3.53
CA ASP A 147 13.15 4.08 -2.39
C ASP A 147 12.45 2.99 -1.54
N PHE A 148 11.20 3.21 -1.14
CA PHE A 148 10.44 2.26 -0.33
C PHE A 148 10.13 0.94 -1.06
N SER A 149 9.95 0.98 -2.38
CA SER A 149 9.62 -0.19 -3.19
C SER A 149 10.80 -1.12 -3.41
N VAL A 150 12.03 -0.60 -3.44
CA VAL A 150 13.19 -1.34 -3.93
C VAL A 150 14.26 -1.57 -2.88
N ASN A 151 14.54 -0.56 -2.07
CA ASN A 151 15.68 -0.60 -1.17
C ASN A 151 15.35 -1.40 0.09
N GLN A 152 16.11 -2.47 0.32
CA GLN A 152 15.97 -3.30 1.52
C GLN A 152 16.51 -2.60 2.78
N PHE A 153 17.47 -1.69 2.60
CA PHE A 153 18.08 -0.93 3.69
C PHE A 153 17.64 0.53 3.59
N GLN A 154 17.13 1.05 4.68
CA GLN A 154 16.58 2.39 4.77
C GLN A 154 17.26 3.18 5.88
N SER A 155 17.45 4.48 5.66
CA SER A 155 17.97 5.39 6.66
C SER A 155 16.84 5.80 7.62
N CYS A 156 16.95 5.39 8.87
CA CYS A 156 16.06 5.77 9.97
C CYS A 156 16.60 7.00 10.68
N HIS A 157 15.92 8.12 10.58
CA HIS A 157 16.32 9.40 11.17
C HIS A 157 15.31 9.84 12.23
N GLY A 158 15.68 9.72 13.48
CA GLY A 158 14.94 10.24 14.63
C GLY A 158 15.37 11.67 14.99
N LYS A 159 14.46 12.46 15.56
CA LYS A 159 14.77 13.79 16.03
C LYS A 159 15.88 13.75 17.10
N HIS A 160 16.94 14.56 16.91
CA HIS A 160 18.11 14.60 17.79
C HIS A 160 18.86 13.27 17.99
N LYS A 161 18.81 12.41 16.99
CA LYS A 161 19.55 11.13 16.96
C LYS A 161 20.29 10.97 15.65
N ASP A 162 21.43 10.29 15.71
CA ASP A 162 22.14 9.89 14.51
C ASP A 162 21.30 8.94 13.66
N ALA A 163 21.43 9.07 12.34
CA ALA A 163 20.72 8.20 11.42
C ALA A 163 21.26 6.77 11.51
N LEU A 164 20.34 5.80 11.55
CA LEU A 164 20.64 4.37 11.54
C LEU A 164 20.19 3.75 10.22
N THR A 165 20.98 2.82 9.70
CA THR A 165 20.53 1.99 8.58
C THR A 165 19.83 0.76 9.11
N LEU A 166 18.54 0.59 8.76
CA LEU A 166 17.69 -0.51 9.19
C LEU A 166 17.07 -1.23 7.98
N ALA A 167 16.52 -2.41 8.21
CA ALA A 167 15.92 -3.27 7.18
C ALA A 167 14.46 -3.58 7.53
N PRO A 168 13.52 -2.62 7.35
CA PRO A 168 12.11 -2.83 7.68
C PRO A 168 11.40 -3.70 6.64
N CYS A 169 10.50 -4.57 7.13
CA CYS A 169 9.56 -5.29 6.29
C CYS A 169 8.26 -4.49 6.21
N TRP A 170 8.06 -3.71 5.16
CA TRP A 170 6.88 -2.87 5.00
C TRP A 170 6.28 -2.89 3.59
N ARG A 171 5.07 -2.39 3.50
CA ARG A 171 4.36 -2.13 2.23
C ARG A 171 3.70 -0.75 2.28
N LEU A 172 3.72 -0.07 1.14
CA LEU A 172 3.10 1.25 0.98
C LEU A 172 1.78 1.11 0.25
N THR A 173 0.72 1.70 0.82
CA THR A 173 -0.54 1.91 0.12
C THR A 173 -0.92 3.39 0.10
N VAL A 174 -1.58 3.81 -0.96
CA VAL A 174 -2.08 5.17 -1.14
C VAL A 174 -3.54 5.08 -1.58
N SER A 175 -4.43 5.77 -0.89
CA SER A 175 -5.80 6.00 -1.37
C SER A 175 -5.98 7.47 -1.71
N THR A 176 -6.65 7.71 -2.83
CA THR A 176 -6.98 9.06 -3.31
C THR A 176 -8.33 9.04 -4.01
N ASN A 177 -8.92 10.20 -4.22
CA ASN A 177 -10.08 10.32 -5.10
C ASN A 177 -9.63 10.31 -6.56
N ASP A 178 -10.52 9.92 -7.47
CA ASP A 178 -10.22 9.73 -8.89
C ASP A 178 -10.37 10.98 -9.76
N GLU A 179 -10.71 12.13 -9.14
CA GLU A 179 -10.68 13.40 -9.84
C GLU A 179 -9.23 13.84 -10.16
N ALA A 180 -9.02 14.45 -11.32
CA ALA A 180 -7.70 14.87 -11.80
C ALA A 180 -6.92 15.71 -10.77
N GLU A 181 -7.61 16.57 -10.02
CA GLU A 181 -7.04 17.43 -8.99
C GLU A 181 -6.38 16.61 -7.85
N ASN A 182 -6.93 15.43 -7.54
CA ASN A 182 -6.41 14.55 -6.50
C ASN A 182 -5.30 13.65 -7.05
N LEU A 183 -5.42 13.20 -8.30
CA LEU A 183 -4.41 12.36 -8.96
C LEU A 183 -3.11 13.10 -9.25
N ILE A 184 -3.13 14.44 -9.27
CA ILE A 184 -1.93 15.26 -9.51
C ILE A 184 -0.80 15.03 -8.50
N MET A 185 -1.11 14.50 -7.31
CA MET A 185 -0.10 14.12 -6.34
C MET A 185 0.77 12.92 -6.79
N LEU A 186 0.25 12.09 -7.68
CA LEU A 186 0.99 10.94 -8.17
C LEU A 186 2.11 11.40 -9.12
N PRO A 187 3.27 10.73 -9.09
CA PRO A 187 4.35 11.05 -10.01
C PRO A 187 3.95 10.63 -11.44
N PRO A 188 4.48 11.31 -12.47
CA PRO A 188 4.33 10.85 -13.84
C PRO A 188 4.87 9.42 -13.99
N LEU A 189 4.17 8.59 -14.76
CA LEU A 189 4.59 7.23 -15.06
C LEU A 189 5.69 7.26 -16.12
N ASP A 190 6.93 7.37 -15.69
CA ASP A 190 8.11 7.18 -16.52
C ASP A 190 8.73 5.79 -16.29
N ASN A 191 9.65 5.38 -17.17
CA ASN A 191 10.36 4.10 -17.10
C ASN A 191 11.06 3.85 -15.75
N SER A 192 11.25 4.89 -14.93
CA SER A 192 11.93 4.78 -13.65
C SER A 192 10.99 4.44 -12.48
N ILE A 193 9.67 4.57 -12.67
CA ILE A 193 8.68 4.37 -11.61
C ILE A 193 7.55 3.39 -11.99
N GLU A 194 7.27 3.20 -13.27
CA GLU A 194 6.15 2.40 -13.76
C GLU A 194 6.12 0.97 -13.17
N ASP A 195 7.28 0.34 -12.99
CA ASP A 195 7.38 -1.00 -12.39
C ASP A 195 7.24 -1.01 -10.85
N LYS A 196 7.26 0.16 -10.20
CA LYS A 196 7.29 0.34 -8.74
C LYS A 196 5.98 0.80 -8.13
N ILE A 197 5.00 1.05 -8.96
CA ILE A 197 3.67 1.53 -8.56
C ILE A 197 2.60 0.70 -9.26
N MET A 198 1.54 0.38 -8.55
CA MET A 198 0.32 -0.20 -9.12
C MET A 198 -0.80 0.84 -9.00
N LEU A 199 -1.55 1.06 -10.07
CA LEU A 199 -2.64 2.02 -10.12
C LEU A 199 -3.96 1.30 -10.35
N PHE A 200 -4.77 1.19 -9.31
CA PHE A 200 -6.09 0.57 -9.33
C PHE A 200 -7.18 1.65 -9.32
N LYS A 201 -8.12 1.52 -10.25
CA LYS A 201 -9.38 2.26 -10.18
C LYS A 201 -10.38 1.45 -9.38
N VAL A 202 -11.04 2.05 -8.40
CA VAL A 202 -11.97 1.35 -7.52
C VAL A 202 -13.37 1.94 -7.60
N ALA A 203 -14.38 1.08 -7.43
CA ALA A 203 -15.79 1.45 -7.40
C ALA A 203 -16.34 1.41 -5.96
N PRO A 204 -17.50 2.03 -5.70
CA PRO A 204 -18.16 1.88 -4.41
C PRO A 204 -18.52 0.43 -4.13
N ALA A 205 -18.08 -0.07 -2.98
CA ALA A 205 -18.51 -1.37 -2.46
C ALA A 205 -19.69 -1.20 -1.53
N GLU A 206 -20.75 -1.99 -1.75
CA GLU A 206 -21.88 -2.06 -0.85
C GLU A 206 -21.50 -2.87 0.40
N MET A 207 -21.63 -2.24 1.56
CA MET A 207 -21.27 -2.92 2.81
C MET A 207 -22.22 -4.09 3.06
N PRO A 208 -21.71 -5.30 3.33
CA PRO A 208 -22.51 -6.50 3.50
C PRO A 208 -23.36 -6.51 4.79
N MET A 209 -23.18 -5.54 5.66
CA MET A 209 -23.94 -5.34 6.91
C MET A 209 -24.23 -3.85 7.10
N ASP A 210 -25.27 -3.54 7.90
CA ASP A 210 -25.54 -2.19 8.33
C ASP A 210 -24.38 -1.65 9.19
N ALA A 211 -23.77 -0.56 8.74
CA ALA A 211 -22.68 0.13 9.41
C ALA A 211 -23.04 1.59 9.77
N ASP A 212 -24.32 1.96 9.75
CA ASP A 212 -24.73 3.35 10.01
C ASP A 212 -24.64 3.71 11.50
N SER A 213 -24.86 2.74 12.39
CA SER A 213 -24.73 2.93 13.83
C SER A 213 -23.31 2.58 14.34
N PRO A 214 -22.87 3.14 15.50
CA PRO A 214 -21.60 2.72 16.13
C PRO A 214 -21.52 1.22 16.41
N ALA A 215 -22.61 0.63 16.94
CA ALA A 215 -22.68 -0.80 17.22
C ALA A 215 -22.67 -1.64 15.94
N GLY A 216 -23.34 -1.16 14.88
CA GLY A 216 -23.31 -1.81 13.57
C GLY A 216 -21.88 -1.81 12.97
N ARG A 217 -21.14 -0.71 13.08
CA ARG A 217 -19.75 -0.65 12.63
C ARG A 217 -18.83 -1.59 13.41
N GLU A 218 -19.00 -1.69 14.71
CA GLU A 218 -18.24 -2.63 15.55
C GLU A 218 -18.56 -4.08 15.14
N ALA A 219 -19.83 -4.45 15.04
CA ALA A 219 -20.24 -5.79 14.61
C ALA A 219 -19.75 -6.12 13.18
N PHE A 220 -19.76 -5.13 12.27
CA PHE A 220 -19.23 -5.29 10.93
C PHE A 220 -17.71 -5.56 10.94
N TRP A 221 -16.96 -4.77 11.72
CA TRP A 221 -15.52 -4.97 11.86
C TRP A 221 -15.18 -6.31 12.49
N ASP A 222 -15.89 -6.71 13.55
CA ASP A 222 -15.72 -8.02 14.18
C ASP A 222 -15.99 -9.17 13.20
N GLY A 223 -17.01 -9.00 12.35
CA GLY A 223 -17.31 -9.96 11.28
C GLY A 223 -16.14 -10.10 10.28
N LEU A 224 -15.56 -8.98 9.84
CA LEU A 224 -14.38 -8.99 8.97
C LEU A 224 -13.16 -9.63 9.65
N MET A 225 -12.92 -9.32 10.92
CA MET A 225 -11.82 -9.92 11.69
C MET A 225 -12.02 -11.41 11.89
N ALA A 226 -13.27 -11.86 12.04
CA ALA A 226 -13.60 -13.28 12.10
C ALA A 226 -13.30 -14.01 10.78
N GLU A 227 -13.44 -13.37 9.62
CA GLU A 227 -13.12 -13.93 8.30
C GLU A 227 -11.65 -13.79 7.90
N LEU A 228 -10.92 -12.86 8.50
CA LEU A 228 -9.56 -12.51 8.12
C LEU A 228 -8.59 -13.70 8.06
N PRO A 229 -8.60 -14.68 9.00
CA PRO A 229 -7.78 -15.88 8.87
C PRO A 229 -8.06 -16.71 7.61
N GLY A 230 -9.32 -16.77 7.15
CA GLY A 230 -9.71 -17.42 5.89
C GLY A 230 -9.10 -16.71 4.68
N PHE A 231 -9.24 -15.40 4.65
CA PHE A 231 -8.66 -14.57 3.60
C PHE A 231 -7.13 -14.65 3.59
N ILE A 232 -6.48 -14.60 4.76
CA ILE A 232 -5.02 -14.78 4.87
C ILE A 232 -4.59 -16.13 4.31
N TRP A 233 -5.31 -17.20 4.64
CA TRP A 233 -5.00 -18.53 4.11
C TRP A 233 -5.10 -18.56 2.59
N PHE A 234 -6.16 -17.97 2.01
CA PHE A 234 -6.33 -17.85 0.57
C PHE A 234 -5.15 -17.09 -0.06
N VAL A 235 -4.81 -15.91 0.48
CA VAL A 235 -3.71 -15.07 -0.02
C VAL A 235 -2.37 -15.80 0.07
N GLU A 236 -2.08 -16.49 1.17
CA GLU A 236 -0.83 -17.24 1.36
C GLU A 236 -0.67 -18.42 0.39
N ASN A 237 -1.79 -19.00 -0.06
CA ASN A 237 -1.81 -20.11 -1.03
C ASN A 237 -2.13 -19.65 -2.46
N TYR A 238 -2.27 -18.35 -2.69
CA TYR A 238 -2.55 -17.81 -4.01
C TYR A 238 -1.40 -18.11 -4.98
N ARG A 239 -1.76 -18.63 -6.16
CA ARG A 239 -0.79 -18.91 -7.23
C ARG A 239 -0.85 -17.79 -8.26
N ILE A 240 0.17 -16.97 -8.29
CA ILE A 240 0.30 -15.92 -9.32
C ILE A 240 0.39 -16.60 -10.69
N PRO A 241 -0.49 -16.25 -11.64
CA PRO A 241 -0.39 -16.74 -13.02
C PRO A 241 0.99 -16.47 -13.64
N ASP A 242 1.50 -17.40 -14.44
CA ASP A 242 2.88 -17.30 -14.96
C ASP A 242 3.10 -16.04 -15.79
N GLU A 243 2.09 -15.61 -16.54
CA GLU A 243 2.10 -14.38 -17.35
C GLU A 243 2.18 -13.10 -16.52
N LEU A 244 1.77 -13.15 -15.24
CA LEU A 244 1.80 -12.01 -14.31
C LEU A 244 3.03 -12.02 -13.40
N LYS A 245 3.87 -13.04 -13.45
CA LYS A 245 5.09 -13.10 -12.65
C LYS A 245 6.11 -12.05 -13.07
N ASP A 246 6.75 -11.46 -12.09
CA ASP A 246 7.88 -10.54 -12.25
C ASP A 246 9.07 -11.03 -11.42
N PRO A 247 10.30 -11.07 -11.98
CA PRO A 247 11.47 -11.60 -11.28
C PRO A 247 11.91 -10.75 -10.10
N ARG A 248 11.57 -9.45 -10.06
CA ARG A 248 11.99 -8.51 -9.01
C ARG A 248 10.95 -8.35 -7.92
N PHE A 249 9.69 -8.14 -8.32
CA PHE A 249 8.59 -7.84 -7.42
C PHE A 249 7.68 -9.04 -7.12
N GLY A 250 7.89 -10.15 -7.84
CA GLY A 250 7.06 -11.35 -7.77
C GLY A 250 5.80 -11.26 -8.64
N ILE A 251 5.27 -10.05 -8.84
CA ILE A 251 4.11 -9.77 -9.71
C ILE A 251 4.37 -8.52 -10.53
N LYS A 252 3.92 -8.52 -11.80
CA LYS A 252 3.97 -7.36 -12.69
C LYS A 252 3.11 -6.22 -12.15
N ALA A 253 3.54 -4.98 -12.38
CA ALA A 253 2.74 -3.79 -12.10
C ALA A 253 1.44 -3.82 -12.93
N TYR A 254 0.39 -3.23 -12.36
CA TYR A 254 -0.88 -2.99 -13.02
C TYR A 254 -1.19 -1.50 -13.03
N HIS A 255 -1.64 -1.00 -14.18
CA HIS A 255 -2.05 0.40 -14.31
C HIS A 255 -3.41 0.45 -15.02
N HIS A 256 -4.43 0.90 -14.31
CA HIS A 256 -5.75 1.10 -14.92
C HIS A 256 -5.69 2.21 -15.97
N LYS A 257 -6.18 1.92 -17.17
CA LYS A 257 -6.08 2.79 -18.35
C LYS A 257 -6.59 4.21 -18.11
N ASP A 258 -7.75 4.37 -17.46
CA ASP A 258 -8.34 5.69 -17.21
C ASP A 258 -7.44 6.55 -16.29
N ILE A 259 -6.77 5.95 -15.31
CA ILE A 259 -5.85 6.68 -14.43
C ILE A 259 -4.60 7.10 -15.21
N VAL A 260 -4.08 6.21 -16.06
CA VAL A 260 -2.92 6.50 -16.92
C VAL A 260 -3.24 7.65 -17.88
N GLU A 261 -4.42 7.64 -18.50
CA GLU A 261 -4.89 8.70 -19.40
C GLU A 261 -4.94 10.05 -18.66
N ILE A 262 -5.61 10.13 -17.52
CA ILE A 262 -5.66 11.36 -16.70
C ILE A 262 -4.24 11.85 -16.33
N LEU A 263 -3.34 10.95 -15.92
CA LEU A 263 -1.96 11.32 -15.58
C LEU A 263 -1.18 11.80 -16.81
N GLY A 264 -1.45 11.23 -17.98
CA GLY A 264 -0.87 11.64 -19.26
C GLY A 264 -1.31 13.04 -19.66
N ASP A 265 -2.61 13.33 -19.59
CA ASP A 265 -3.19 14.67 -19.92
C ASP A 265 -2.70 15.77 -18.98
N MET A 266 -2.33 15.42 -17.76
CA MET A 266 -1.74 16.35 -16.79
C MET A 266 -0.22 16.56 -16.98
N ALA A 267 0.42 15.83 -17.90
CA ALA A 267 1.84 16.01 -18.15
C ALA A 267 2.12 17.41 -18.74
N PRO A 268 3.22 18.09 -18.34
CA PRO A 268 3.55 19.42 -18.86
C PRO A 268 3.65 19.47 -20.38
N GLU A 269 4.10 18.37 -20.99
CA GLU A 269 4.23 18.23 -22.44
C GLU A 269 2.87 18.21 -23.16
N ALA A 270 1.88 17.51 -22.59
CA ALA A 270 0.51 17.49 -23.13
C ALA A 270 -0.13 18.88 -23.05
N ARG A 271 0.01 19.57 -21.91
CA ARG A 271 -0.49 20.95 -21.74
C ARG A 271 0.19 21.96 -22.67
N LEU A 272 1.49 21.76 -22.97
CA LEU A 272 2.21 22.62 -23.91
C LEU A 272 1.68 22.44 -25.34
N SER A 273 1.34 21.21 -25.73
CA SER A 273 0.76 20.90 -27.05
C SER A 273 -0.58 21.59 -27.25
N GLU A 274 -1.46 21.55 -26.23
CA GLU A 274 -2.77 22.24 -26.27
C GLU A 274 -2.67 23.77 -26.37
N LEU A 275 -1.55 24.35 -25.89
CA LEU A 275 -1.35 25.81 -25.96
C LEU A 275 -0.76 26.29 -27.30
N VAL A 276 -0.26 25.36 -28.12
CA VAL A 276 0.39 25.67 -29.42
C VAL A 276 -0.56 25.43 -30.59
N ASP A 277 -1.60 24.63 -30.41
CA ASP A 277 -2.70 24.41 -31.37
C ASP A 277 -3.78 25.49 -31.19
#